data_51b0b2196d8f12bc25bd0ad4bb64737c
#
_entry.id   51b0b2196d8f12bc25bd0ad4bb64737c
#
_cell.length_a   1.000
_cell.length_b   1.000
_cell.length_c   1.000
_cell.angle_alpha   90.00
_cell.angle_beta   90.00
_cell.angle_gamma   90.00
#
_symmetry.space_group_name_H-M   'P 1'
#
loop_
_entity.id
_entity.type
_entity.pdbx_description
1 polymer ?
#
loop_
_entity_poly.entity_id
_entity_poly.type
_entity_poly.pdbx_seq_one_letter_code
_entity_poly.pdbx_strand_id
1 'polypeptide(L)'
;MKKIRICSLISSLAIVFLAGCVEIPPERNYIGMTKAEVAAHLEKHAFRSRWSGNQFEIWLDKEGNIGPFKTARGVINTQEVMSADRWRCDFFPQRHWLLGWNGLFAKWYFRVLEFENGRVVKQQQLTNYYWVHGYAGQSPYPQFPKNFHKVNENLYRSGQPDEDEFESLYSFNNIRSVLNLRENNSDKDEIDAVNFKREEKITLYEIPLDTGNISEGELYKILTVIRDAPKPLLIHCWHGSDRTGCAVAAYRIVFENWCVEDAISELMKPEYGHHKNIYTNIPELLRKADWKKIRETILNKEK
;
A
#
# COMPACT_ATOMS: atom_id res chain seq x y z
N MET A 1 31.00 16.54 -54.55
CA MET A 1 31.16 15.72 -53.33
C MET A 1 30.67 16.52 -52.12
N LYS A 2 29.43 16.28 -51.73
CA LYS A 2 28.78 16.95 -50.58
C LYS A 2 28.72 15.94 -49.44
N LYS A 3 29.57 16.10 -48.43
CA LYS A 3 29.43 15.42 -47.14
C LYS A 3 28.50 16.23 -46.25
N ILE A 4 27.36 15.73 -46.02
CA ILE A 4 26.22 16.31 -45.38
C ILE A 4 26.28 16.02 -43.86
N ARG A 5 26.15 17.02 -43.21
CA ARG A 5 25.55 17.44 -41.93
C ARG A 5 24.39 16.56 -41.43
N ILE A 6 24.73 15.37 -40.95
CA ILE A 6 23.78 14.52 -40.18
C ILE A 6 23.94 14.71 -38.66
N CYS A 7 25.09 15.23 -38.24
CA CYS A 7 25.35 15.44 -36.80
C CYS A 7 24.55 16.58 -36.10
N SER A 8 24.04 17.55 -36.86
CA SER A 8 23.32 18.69 -36.25
C SER A 8 21.84 18.41 -35.95
N LEU A 9 21.23 17.41 -36.59
CA LEU A 9 19.84 17.05 -36.34
C LEU A 9 19.71 16.16 -35.10
N ILE A 10 20.70 15.33 -34.80
CA ILE A 10 20.66 14.45 -33.63
C ILE A 10 20.84 15.26 -32.34
N SER A 11 21.70 16.28 -32.35
CA SER A 11 21.88 17.18 -31.19
C SER A 11 20.64 18.04 -30.91
N SER A 12 19.92 18.46 -31.95
CA SER A 12 18.65 19.22 -31.74
C SER A 12 17.51 18.34 -31.23
N LEU A 13 17.44 17.08 -31.63
CA LEU A 13 16.48 16.12 -31.07
C LEU A 13 16.80 15.80 -29.58
N ALA A 14 18.07 15.64 -29.21
CA ALA A 14 18.49 15.39 -27.86
C ALA A 14 18.18 16.59 -26.92
N ILE A 15 18.32 17.82 -27.41
CA ILE A 15 17.98 19.03 -26.65
C ILE A 15 16.47 19.17 -26.44
N VAL A 16 15.66 18.76 -27.41
CA VAL A 16 14.19 18.74 -27.28
C VAL A 16 13.75 17.66 -26.26
N PHE A 17 14.46 16.53 -26.18
CA PHE A 17 14.21 15.51 -25.18
C PHE A 17 14.59 15.97 -23.76
N LEU A 18 15.62 16.79 -23.61
CA LEU A 18 16.06 17.31 -22.30
C LEU A 18 15.22 18.50 -21.84
N ALA A 19 14.66 19.28 -22.76
CA ALA A 19 13.80 20.43 -22.43
C ALA A 19 12.37 20.04 -22.01
N GLY A 20 12.02 18.77 -22.08
CA GLY A 20 10.73 18.22 -21.65
C GLY A 20 10.77 17.62 -20.23
N CYS A 21 11.87 17.75 -19.50
CA CYS A 21 11.91 17.36 -18.09
C CYS A 21 10.97 18.27 -17.30
N VAL A 22 9.88 17.70 -16.81
CA VAL A 22 8.94 18.35 -15.91
C VAL A 22 9.71 18.86 -14.70
N GLU A 23 9.62 20.16 -14.43
CA GLU A 23 10.10 20.72 -13.18
C GLU A 23 9.32 20.04 -12.04
N ILE A 24 10.05 19.31 -11.23
CA ILE A 24 9.54 18.76 -9.98
C ILE A 24 9.17 19.96 -9.10
N PRO A 25 7.92 20.08 -8.61
CA PRO A 25 7.61 21.12 -7.65
C PRO A 25 8.63 21.05 -6.50
N PRO A 26 9.23 22.18 -6.13
CA PRO A 26 10.23 22.20 -5.06
C PRO A 26 9.64 21.56 -3.81
N GLU A 27 10.45 20.75 -3.15
CA GLU A 27 10.05 20.15 -1.89
C GLU A 27 9.69 21.25 -0.90
N ARG A 28 8.42 21.32 -0.53
CA ARG A 28 7.96 22.26 0.47
C ARG A 28 7.76 21.55 1.79
N ASN A 29 8.31 22.12 2.83
CA ASN A 29 8.01 21.69 4.19
C ASN A 29 6.65 22.26 4.62
N TYR A 30 5.69 21.37 4.93
CA TYR A 30 4.37 21.73 5.43
C TYR A 30 4.26 21.58 6.96
N ILE A 31 5.28 21.09 7.65
CA ILE A 31 5.25 20.90 9.10
C ILE A 31 4.86 22.21 9.80
N GLY A 32 3.86 22.14 10.69
CA GLY A 32 3.31 23.26 11.44
C GLY A 32 2.21 24.07 10.71
N MET A 33 2.07 23.91 9.38
CA MET A 33 0.99 24.58 8.62
C MET A 33 -0.38 24.03 9.00
N THR A 34 -1.38 24.88 8.98
CA THR A 34 -2.77 24.48 9.14
C THR A 34 -3.31 23.81 7.87
N LYS A 35 -4.39 23.03 8.01
CA LYS A 35 -5.08 22.41 6.86
C LYS A 35 -5.46 23.46 5.80
N ALA A 36 -5.96 24.62 6.22
CA ALA A 36 -6.33 25.70 5.31
C ALA A 36 -5.14 26.28 4.54
N GLU A 37 -4.00 26.49 5.19
CA GLU A 37 -2.77 26.97 4.53
C GLU A 37 -2.23 25.97 3.54
N VAL A 38 -2.26 24.66 3.89
CA VAL A 38 -1.87 23.59 2.96
C VAL A 38 -2.82 23.55 1.76
N ALA A 39 -4.14 23.57 2.00
CA ALA A 39 -5.15 23.57 0.95
C ALA A 39 -4.96 24.76 -0.02
N ALA A 40 -4.83 25.97 0.49
CA ALA A 40 -4.62 27.17 -0.33
C ALA A 40 -3.33 27.08 -1.15
N HIS A 41 -2.25 26.48 -0.59
CA HIS A 41 -1.02 26.28 -1.34
C HIS A 41 -1.20 25.26 -2.46
N LEU A 42 -1.85 24.12 -2.18
CA LEU A 42 -2.10 23.08 -3.18
C LEU A 42 -3.00 23.60 -4.30
N GLU A 43 -4.05 24.33 -3.99
CA GLU A 43 -4.93 24.97 -4.99
C GLU A 43 -4.18 25.95 -5.89
N LYS A 44 -3.31 26.78 -5.31
CA LYS A 44 -2.52 27.76 -6.06
C LYS A 44 -1.53 27.12 -7.01
N HIS A 45 -0.93 26.01 -6.61
CA HIS A 45 0.11 25.27 -7.36
C HIS A 45 -0.42 24.04 -8.08
N ALA A 46 -1.75 23.83 -8.10
CA ALA A 46 -2.36 22.77 -8.90
C ALA A 46 -1.98 22.94 -10.37
N PHE A 47 -1.41 21.90 -10.93
CA PHE A 47 -1.09 21.88 -12.34
C PHE A 47 -2.38 21.93 -13.17
N ARG A 48 -2.58 23.00 -13.92
CA ARG A 48 -3.69 23.08 -14.88
C ARG A 48 -3.29 22.41 -16.17
N SER A 49 -3.85 21.25 -16.45
CA SER A 49 -3.75 20.66 -17.77
C SER A 49 -4.71 21.39 -18.73
N ARG A 50 -4.23 21.64 -19.95
CA ARG A 50 -5.02 22.23 -21.04
C ARG A 50 -6.24 21.37 -21.41
N TRP A 51 -6.24 20.08 -21.01
CA TRP A 51 -7.20 19.06 -21.42
C TRP A 51 -8.04 18.47 -20.30
N SER A 52 -7.66 18.58 -19.05
CA SER A 52 -8.29 17.83 -17.94
C SER A 52 -8.55 18.65 -16.66
N GLY A 53 -8.38 19.96 -16.68
CA GLY A 53 -8.59 20.77 -15.47
C GLY A 53 -7.45 20.63 -14.45
N ASN A 54 -7.75 20.87 -13.18
CA ASN A 54 -6.77 20.76 -12.10
C ASN A 54 -6.31 19.31 -11.93
N GLN A 55 -5.00 19.09 -11.83
CA GLN A 55 -4.38 17.77 -11.79
C GLN A 55 -3.76 17.46 -10.43
N PHE A 56 -4.38 17.82 -9.36
CA PHE A 56 -4.03 17.24 -8.07
C PHE A 56 -5.27 16.63 -7.42
N GLU A 57 -5.06 15.58 -6.67
CA GLU A 57 -6.09 14.89 -5.94
C GLU A 57 -5.66 14.77 -4.49
N ILE A 58 -6.56 15.03 -3.56
CA ILE A 58 -6.39 14.71 -2.16
C ILE A 58 -7.18 13.45 -1.88
N TRP A 59 -6.49 12.47 -1.36
CA TRP A 59 -7.04 11.19 -0.95
C TRP A 59 -7.17 11.20 0.55
N LEU A 60 -8.37 10.95 1.02
CA LEU A 60 -8.66 10.93 2.43
C LEU A 60 -8.54 9.50 2.95
N ASP A 61 -7.81 9.37 4.05
CA ASP A 61 -7.74 8.14 4.80
C ASP A 61 -8.86 8.16 5.85
N LYS A 62 -9.89 7.36 5.64
CA LYS A 62 -10.88 7.06 6.68
C LYS A 62 -10.43 5.79 7.39
N GLU A 63 -10.27 5.83 8.69
CA GLU A 63 -9.99 4.66 9.53
C GLU A 63 -8.57 4.10 9.39
N GLY A 64 -7.61 4.90 8.93
CA GLY A 64 -6.22 4.47 8.80
C GLY A 64 -5.97 3.52 7.61
N ASN A 65 -6.91 3.40 6.68
CA ASN A 65 -6.71 2.68 5.43
C ASN A 65 -6.26 3.66 4.34
N ILE A 66 -5.12 3.39 3.73
CA ILE A 66 -4.68 4.13 2.55
C ILE A 66 -5.40 3.54 1.35
N GLY A 67 -6.38 4.26 0.85
CA GLY A 67 -7.16 3.85 -0.31
C GLY A 67 -7.91 5.01 -0.93
N PRO A 68 -8.35 4.89 -2.18
CA PRO A 68 -9.06 5.94 -2.90
C PRO A 68 -10.51 6.02 -2.43
N PHE A 69 -10.74 6.53 -1.22
CA PHE A 69 -12.10 6.62 -0.72
C PHE A 69 -12.86 7.82 -1.23
N LYS A 70 -12.18 8.95 -1.43
CA LYS A 70 -12.73 10.12 -2.13
C LYS A 70 -11.62 10.99 -2.67
N THR A 71 -11.81 11.45 -3.88
CA THR A 71 -10.96 12.43 -4.54
C THR A 71 -11.67 13.78 -4.54
N ALA A 72 -11.00 14.82 -4.05
CA ALA A 72 -11.43 16.20 -4.27
C ALA A 72 -10.63 16.76 -5.44
N ARG A 73 -11.29 16.97 -6.58
CA ARG A 73 -10.67 17.61 -7.74
C ARG A 73 -10.96 19.10 -7.72
N GLY A 74 -9.91 19.88 -7.64
CA GLY A 74 -9.98 21.33 -7.90
C GLY A 74 -10.52 22.23 -6.79
N VAL A 75 -11.19 21.70 -5.76
CA VAL A 75 -11.65 22.46 -4.60
C VAL A 75 -11.38 21.63 -3.35
N ILE A 76 -10.39 22.05 -2.58
CA ILE A 76 -9.94 21.33 -1.38
C ILE A 76 -10.79 21.67 -0.14
N ASN A 77 -11.67 22.63 -0.25
CA ASN A 77 -12.38 23.19 0.89
C ASN A 77 -13.73 22.50 1.16
N THR A 78 -13.81 21.18 1.02
CA THR A 78 -14.99 20.45 1.45
C THR A 78 -14.88 20.11 2.95
N GLN A 79 -16.01 20.11 3.64
CA GLN A 79 -16.05 19.76 5.07
C GLN A 79 -15.39 18.41 5.36
N GLU A 80 -15.52 17.47 4.44
CA GLU A 80 -14.95 16.13 4.55
C GLU A 80 -13.41 16.14 4.49
N VAL A 81 -12.83 16.86 3.51
CA VAL A 81 -11.38 17.03 3.40
C VAL A 81 -10.82 17.69 4.65
N MET A 82 -11.48 18.74 5.12
CA MET A 82 -11.03 19.49 6.30
C MET A 82 -11.17 18.70 7.61
N SER A 83 -12.07 17.73 7.68
CA SER A 83 -12.24 16.88 8.85
C SER A 83 -11.21 15.75 8.94
N ALA A 84 -10.61 15.32 7.84
CA ALA A 84 -9.67 14.21 7.80
C ALA A 84 -8.31 14.58 8.39
N ASP A 85 -7.73 13.70 9.23
CA ASP A 85 -6.43 13.93 9.88
C ASP A 85 -5.24 13.39 9.08
N ARG A 86 -5.49 12.82 7.92
CA ARG A 86 -4.46 12.36 7.00
C ARG A 86 -4.84 12.65 5.56
N TRP A 87 -3.95 13.35 4.86
CA TRP A 87 -4.12 13.66 3.45
C TRP A 87 -3.01 13.02 2.63
N ARG A 88 -3.38 12.46 1.50
CA ARG A 88 -2.45 12.15 0.43
C ARG A 88 -2.68 13.12 -0.71
N CYS A 89 -1.64 13.85 -1.07
CA CYS A 89 -1.68 14.83 -2.15
C CYS A 89 -0.91 14.25 -3.33
N ASP A 90 -1.61 14.02 -4.43
CA ASP A 90 -1.04 13.49 -5.66
C ASP A 90 -0.74 14.63 -6.62
N PHE A 91 0.49 14.69 -7.09
CA PHE A 91 0.92 15.65 -8.10
C PHE A 91 1.18 14.91 -9.39
N PHE A 92 0.41 15.21 -10.42
CA PHE A 92 0.60 14.60 -11.73
C PHE A 92 1.62 15.41 -12.53
N PRO A 93 2.67 14.78 -13.09
CA PRO A 93 3.59 15.48 -13.99
C PRO A 93 2.85 15.92 -15.25
N GLN A 94 3.21 17.08 -15.78
CA GLN A 94 2.70 17.54 -17.06
C GLN A 94 3.06 16.54 -18.15
N ARG A 95 2.06 16.10 -18.92
CA ARG A 95 2.28 15.23 -20.08
C ARG A 95 2.97 16.01 -21.18
N HIS A 96 4.02 15.43 -21.74
CA HIS A 96 4.68 16.03 -22.88
C HIS A 96 3.76 15.96 -24.11
N TRP A 97 3.44 17.08 -24.72
CA TRP A 97 2.48 17.20 -25.82
C TRP A 97 2.86 16.36 -27.06
N LEU A 98 4.17 16.09 -27.25
CA LEU A 98 4.72 15.34 -28.38
C LEU A 98 4.66 13.82 -28.22
N LEU A 99 4.61 13.30 -27.00
CA LEU A 99 4.70 11.87 -26.69
C LEU A 99 3.35 11.23 -26.37
N GLY A 100 2.28 11.99 -26.47
CA GLY A 100 0.92 11.48 -26.30
C GLY A 100 0.60 10.97 -24.91
N TRP A 101 -0.43 10.15 -24.81
CA TRP A 101 -0.99 9.61 -23.58
C TRP A 101 -0.07 8.63 -22.84
N ASN A 102 0.96 8.13 -23.51
CA ASN A 102 1.86 7.07 -23.04
C ASN A 102 3.30 7.58 -22.93
N GLY A 103 3.50 8.73 -22.28
CA GLY A 103 4.87 9.24 -22.07
C GLY A 103 5.75 8.16 -21.45
N LEU A 104 6.89 7.88 -22.10
CA LEU A 104 7.80 6.79 -21.72
C LEU A 104 8.35 6.87 -20.29
N PHE A 105 8.21 8.03 -19.64
CA PHE A 105 8.74 8.30 -18.32
C PHE A 105 7.79 9.24 -17.58
N ALA A 106 6.87 8.71 -16.81
CA ALA A 106 6.08 9.50 -15.86
C ALA A 106 6.64 9.27 -14.44
N LYS A 107 7.09 10.35 -13.81
CA LYS A 107 7.48 10.32 -12.40
C LYS A 107 6.34 10.90 -11.58
N TRP A 108 5.81 10.10 -10.68
CA TRP A 108 4.71 10.47 -9.80
C TRP A 108 5.27 10.84 -8.42
N TYR A 109 4.80 11.94 -7.90
CA TYR A 109 5.13 12.37 -6.54
C TYR A 109 3.88 12.31 -5.70
N PHE A 110 3.98 11.65 -4.57
CA PHE A 110 2.94 11.61 -3.56
C PHE A 110 3.47 12.23 -2.29
N ARG A 111 2.62 12.95 -1.62
CA ARG A 111 2.94 13.54 -0.33
C ARG A 111 1.87 13.15 0.65
N VAL A 112 2.27 12.47 1.72
CA VAL A 112 1.39 12.12 2.83
C VAL A 112 1.59 13.13 3.93
N LEU A 113 0.52 13.75 4.39
CA LEU A 113 0.49 14.72 5.48
C LEU A 113 -0.40 14.16 6.59
N GLU A 114 0.13 14.11 7.80
CA GLU A 114 -0.63 13.74 8.99
C GLU A 114 -0.86 14.99 9.83
N PHE A 115 -2.09 15.16 10.34
CA PHE A 115 -2.52 16.35 11.06
C PHE A 115 -2.89 15.98 12.50
N GLU A 116 -2.41 16.79 13.44
CA GLU A 116 -2.88 16.80 14.82
C GLU A 116 -3.31 18.23 15.17
N ASN A 117 -4.47 18.36 15.82
CA ASN A 117 -5.05 19.67 16.15
C ASN A 117 -5.12 20.63 14.93
N GLY A 118 -5.40 20.07 13.74
CA GLY A 118 -5.52 20.84 12.50
C GLY A 118 -4.20 21.34 11.90
N ARG A 119 -3.04 20.93 12.42
CA ARG A 119 -1.70 21.27 11.89
C ARG A 119 -0.95 20.02 11.45
N VAL A 120 -0.13 20.17 10.41
CA VAL A 120 0.75 19.10 9.93
C VAL A 120 1.81 18.80 10.97
N VAL A 121 1.82 17.57 11.48
CA VAL A 121 2.82 17.06 12.42
C VAL A 121 3.82 16.12 11.75
N LYS A 122 3.43 15.49 10.65
CA LYS A 122 4.29 14.61 9.88
C LYS A 122 4.09 14.79 8.39
N GLN A 123 5.19 14.77 7.65
CA GLN A 123 5.21 14.83 6.21
C GLN A 123 6.11 13.72 5.67
N GLN A 124 5.62 12.98 4.69
CA GLN A 124 6.38 11.99 3.96
C GLN A 124 6.23 12.23 2.46
N GLN A 125 7.34 12.31 1.75
CA GLN A 125 7.32 12.38 0.29
C GLN A 125 7.67 11.01 -0.28
N LEU A 126 6.80 10.51 -1.11
CA LEU A 126 6.96 9.24 -1.83
C LEU A 126 7.12 9.55 -3.31
N THR A 127 8.04 8.84 -3.95
CA THR A 127 8.30 8.99 -5.37
C THR A 127 8.15 7.63 -6.03
N ASN A 128 7.22 7.51 -6.96
CA ASN A 128 7.09 6.33 -7.80
C ASN A 128 7.55 6.62 -9.22
N TYR A 129 8.38 5.73 -9.77
CA TYR A 129 8.73 5.71 -11.16
C TYR A 129 7.88 4.66 -11.84
N TYR A 130 6.90 5.10 -12.65
CA TYR A 130 6.21 4.19 -13.54
C TYR A 130 6.94 4.10 -14.85
N TRP A 131 7.44 2.92 -15.20
CA TRP A 131 7.72 2.55 -16.55
C TRP A 131 6.38 2.23 -17.22
N VAL A 132 5.87 3.15 -18.00
CA VAL A 132 4.69 2.86 -18.80
C VAL A 132 5.13 1.98 -19.98
N HIS A 133 5.27 0.69 -19.74
CA HIS A 133 5.25 -0.27 -20.81
C HIS A 133 3.81 -0.36 -21.32
N GLY A 134 3.53 0.34 -22.43
CA GLY A 134 2.58 0.02 -23.49
C GLY A 134 1.21 -0.58 -23.17
N TYR A 135 0.68 -0.47 -21.95
CA TYR A 135 -0.65 -0.97 -21.61
C TYR A 135 -1.62 0.19 -21.45
N ALA A 136 -2.43 0.38 -22.50
CA ALA A 136 -3.66 1.14 -22.42
C ALA A 136 -4.54 0.47 -21.35
N GLY A 137 -4.63 1.06 -20.15
CA GLY A 137 -5.59 0.60 -19.14
C GLY A 137 -5.09 0.49 -17.70
N GLN A 138 -3.80 0.63 -17.40
CA GLN A 138 -3.37 0.65 -16.00
C GLN A 138 -3.75 1.98 -15.34
N SER A 139 -4.44 1.88 -14.22
CA SER A 139 -4.81 3.01 -13.39
C SER A 139 -3.53 3.72 -12.91
N PRO A 140 -3.41 5.06 -13.03
CA PRO A 140 -2.32 5.81 -12.43
C PRO A 140 -2.41 5.82 -10.89
N TYR A 141 -3.38 5.16 -10.34
CA TYR A 141 -3.67 5.12 -8.91
C TYR A 141 -3.03 3.88 -8.27
N PRO A 142 -2.61 3.95 -6.99
CA PRO A 142 -2.12 2.77 -6.30
C PRO A 142 -3.18 1.69 -6.35
N GLN A 143 -2.74 0.51 -6.73
CA GLN A 143 -3.59 -0.66 -6.72
C GLN A 143 -3.35 -1.39 -5.41
N PHE A 144 -4.43 -1.86 -4.81
CA PHE A 144 -4.36 -2.65 -3.60
C PHE A 144 -4.98 -4.01 -3.86
N PRO A 145 -4.42 -5.07 -3.27
CA PRO A 145 -4.92 -6.41 -3.46
C PRO A 145 -6.37 -6.54 -2.96
N LYS A 146 -7.09 -7.46 -3.55
CA LYS A 146 -8.45 -7.77 -3.10
C LYS A 146 -8.45 -8.10 -1.61
N ASN A 147 -9.55 -7.78 -0.93
CA ASN A 147 -9.73 -8.05 0.48
C ASN A 147 -8.61 -7.43 1.35
N PHE A 148 -8.15 -6.23 0.96
CA PHE A 148 -7.13 -5.49 1.68
C PHE A 148 -7.76 -4.71 2.82
N HIS A 149 -7.32 -5.00 4.05
CA HIS A 149 -7.79 -4.34 5.26
C HIS A 149 -6.65 -4.09 6.24
N LYS A 150 -6.74 -2.98 6.94
CA LYS A 150 -5.89 -2.70 8.09
C LYS A 150 -6.45 -3.42 9.33
N VAL A 151 -5.63 -4.23 9.96
CA VAL A 151 -5.96 -4.88 11.24
C VAL A 151 -5.66 -3.92 12.39
N ASN A 152 -4.46 -3.31 12.35
CA ASN A 152 -4.03 -2.18 13.21
C ASN A 152 -2.82 -1.48 12.58
N GLU A 153 -2.14 -0.57 13.33
CA GLU A 153 -1.01 0.20 12.80
C GLU A 153 0.17 -0.66 12.32
N ASN A 154 0.32 -1.87 12.85
CA ASN A 154 1.44 -2.76 12.59
C ASN A 154 1.10 -3.97 11.73
N LEU A 155 -0.19 -4.16 11.41
CA LEU A 155 -0.67 -5.38 10.74
C LEU A 155 -1.74 -5.08 9.72
N TYR A 156 -1.54 -5.64 8.53
CA TYR A 156 -2.48 -5.60 7.41
C TYR A 156 -2.80 -7.02 6.93
N ARG A 157 -3.92 -7.17 6.25
CA ARG A 157 -4.36 -8.43 5.64
C ARG A 157 -4.83 -8.21 4.21
N SER A 158 -4.65 -9.20 3.33
CA SER A 158 -5.18 -9.14 1.96
C SER A 158 -5.32 -10.51 1.30
N GLY A 159 -5.88 -10.52 0.09
CA GLY A 159 -5.66 -11.57 -0.91
C GLY A 159 -4.27 -11.44 -1.52
N GLN A 160 -3.99 -12.27 -2.54
CA GLN A 160 -2.71 -12.28 -3.24
C GLN A 160 -2.45 -10.93 -3.93
N PRO A 161 -1.37 -10.22 -3.57
CA PRO A 161 -0.93 -9.05 -4.32
C PRO A 161 -0.18 -9.45 -5.60
N ASP A 162 -0.25 -8.60 -6.62
CA ASP A 162 0.67 -8.61 -7.75
C ASP A 162 1.88 -7.66 -7.52
N GLU A 163 2.78 -7.54 -8.52
CA GLU A 163 3.99 -6.71 -8.38
C GLU A 163 3.64 -5.23 -8.16
N ASP A 164 2.68 -4.68 -8.90
CA ASP A 164 2.26 -3.28 -8.79
C ASP A 164 1.56 -3.02 -7.43
N GLU A 165 0.84 -4.00 -6.93
CA GLU A 165 0.19 -3.95 -5.62
C GLU A 165 1.22 -4.04 -4.48
N PHE A 166 2.27 -4.88 -4.59
CA PHE A 166 3.38 -4.87 -3.63
C PHE A 166 4.13 -3.54 -3.63
N GLU A 167 4.37 -2.96 -4.80
CA GLU A 167 4.96 -1.61 -4.92
C GLU A 167 4.09 -0.56 -4.22
N SER A 168 2.78 -0.65 -4.38
CA SER A 168 1.81 0.24 -3.73
C SER A 168 1.81 0.05 -2.21
N LEU A 169 1.79 -1.18 -1.74
CA LEU A 169 1.82 -1.52 -0.32
C LEU A 169 3.10 -1.01 0.37
N TYR A 170 4.25 -1.14 -0.29
CA TYR A 170 5.51 -0.58 0.18
C TYR A 170 5.44 0.95 0.28
N SER A 171 4.99 1.59 -0.80
CA SER A 171 5.06 3.04 -0.95
C SER A 171 4.01 3.79 -0.13
N PHE A 172 2.82 3.22 0.03
CA PHE A 172 1.68 3.91 0.65
C PHE A 172 1.36 3.41 2.06
N ASN A 173 1.57 2.13 2.32
CA ASN A 173 1.30 1.53 3.63
C ASN A 173 2.56 1.29 4.43
N ASN A 174 3.72 1.63 3.86
CA ASN A 174 5.01 1.45 4.50
C ASN A 174 5.27 -0.02 4.91
N ILE A 175 4.72 -0.99 4.16
CA ILE A 175 4.91 -2.41 4.47
C ILE A 175 6.40 -2.75 4.47
N ARG A 176 6.86 -3.43 5.53
CA ARG A 176 8.26 -3.83 5.74
C ARG A 176 8.44 -5.33 5.74
N SER A 177 7.37 -6.07 5.92
CA SER A 177 7.41 -7.52 5.78
C SER A 177 6.12 -8.08 5.23
N VAL A 178 6.20 -9.25 4.63
CA VAL A 178 5.09 -10.01 4.05
C VAL A 178 5.13 -11.42 4.58
N LEU A 179 3.98 -11.93 5.03
CA LEU A 179 3.76 -13.33 5.37
C LEU A 179 2.80 -13.94 4.36
N ASN A 180 3.35 -14.74 3.44
CA ASN A 180 2.60 -15.52 2.47
C ASN A 180 2.18 -16.86 3.09
N LEU A 181 0.88 -17.13 3.10
CA LEU A 181 0.28 -18.38 3.63
C LEU A 181 -0.14 -19.34 2.50
N ARG A 182 0.27 -19.09 1.25
CA ARG A 182 -0.09 -19.94 0.11
C ARG A 182 0.80 -21.17 0.05
N GLU A 183 0.21 -22.29 -0.29
CA GLU A 183 0.89 -23.58 -0.35
C GLU A 183 1.82 -23.71 -1.57
N ASN A 184 1.38 -23.26 -2.73
CA ASN A 184 2.06 -23.48 -4.00
C ASN A 184 2.39 -22.19 -4.73
N ASN A 185 2.74 -21.15 -4.01
CA ASN A 185 3.11 -19.86 -4.60
C ASN A 185 4.11 -19.13 -3.72
N SER A 186 5.16 -18.64 -4.32
CA SER A 186 6.13 -17.74 -3.69
C SER A 186 5.97 -16.33 -4.25
N ASP A 187 6.12 -15.33 -3.40
CA ASP A 187 6.14 -13.92 -3.80
C ASP A 187 7.57 -13.41 -4.01
N LYS A 188 8.51 -14.33 -4.11
CA LYS A 188 9.94 -13.96 -4.13
C LYS A 188 10.29 -13.06 -5.30
N ASP A 189 9.76 -13.35 -6.49
CA ASP A 189 10.11 -12.60 -7.70
C ASP A 189 9.52 -11.18 -7.66
N GLU A 190 8.27 -11.04 -7.22
CA GLU A 190 7.60 -9.74 -7.05
C GLU A 190 8.27 -8.89 -5.95
N ILE A 191 8.59 -9.51 -4.81
CA ILE A 191 9.27 -8.83 -3.71
C ILE A 191 10.70 -8.45 -4.10
N ASP A 192 11.43 -9.30 -4.80
CA ASP A 192 12.77 -9.00 -5.31
C ASP A 192 12.73 -7.82 -6.30
N ALA A 193 11.73 -7.75 -7.16
CA ALA A 193 11.54 -6.64 -8.09
C ALA A 193 11.31 -5.30 -7.35
N VAL A 194 10.45 -5.29 -6.34
CA VAL A 194 10.23 -4.12 -5.47
C VAL A 194 11.50 -3.76 -4.72
N ASN A 195 12.18 -4.74 -4.15
CA ASN A 195 13.38 -4.58 -3.35
C ASN A 195 14.59 -4.08 -4.16
N PHE A 196 14.68 -4.41 -5.44
CA PHE A 196 15.79 -4.02 -6.30
C PHE A 196 16.01 -2.50 -6.33
N LYS A 197 14.91 -1.72 -6.25
CA LYS A 197 14.91 -0.26 -6.37
C LYS A 197 14.97 0.46 -5.01
N ARG A 198 15.13 -0.26 -3.88
CA ARG A 198 14.92 0.29 -2.54
C ARG A 198 16.15 0.08 -1.63
N GLU A 199 16.39 1.03 -0.75
CA GLU A 199 17.37 0.88 0.33
C GLU A 199 16.80 0.02 1.46
N GLU A 200 15.60 0.36 1.94
CA GLU A 200 14.85 -0.47 2.88
C GLU A 200 14.13 -1.58 2.13
N LYS A 201 14.32 -2.81 2.57
CA LYS A 201 13.80 -4.00 1.91
C LYS A 201 12.55 -4.53 2.59
N ILE A 202 11.62 -5.07 1.79
CA ILE A 202 10.56 -5.93 2.31
C ILE A 202 11.18 -7.29 2.64
N THR A 203 10.92 -7.80 3.84
CA THR A 203 11.30 -9.15 4.24
C THR A 203 10.14 -10.11 3.95
N LEU A 204 10.40 -11.14 3.16
CA LEU A 204 9.42 -12.19 2.84
C LEU A 204 9.50 -13.33 3.84
N TYR A 205 8.36 -13.75 4.36
CA TYR A 205 8.15 -14.97 5.14
C TYR A 205 7.13 -15.83 4.41
N GLU A 206 7.36 -17.15 4.38
CA GLU A 206 6.47 -18.09 3.72
C GLU A 206 6.16 -19.25 4.68
N ILE A 207 4.88 -19.44 4.95
CA ILE A 207 4.35 -20.56 5.73
C ILE A 207 3.24 -21.19 4.91
N PRO A 208 3.57 -22.21 4.07
CA PRO A 208 2.56 -22.85 3.23
C PRO A 208 1.55 -23.60 4.07
N LEU A 209 0.27 -23.26 3.93
CA LEU A 209 -0.83 -23.87 4.67
C LEU A 209 -1.79 -24.61 3.74
N ASP A 210 -2.06 -25.86 4.05
CA ASP A 210 -3.26 -26.55 3.56
C ASP A 210 -4.48 -26.01 4.31
N THR A 211 -5.37 -25.32 3.59
CA THR A 211 -6.55 -24.65 4.18
C THR A 211 -7.47 -25.64 4.89
N GLY A 212 -7.56 -26.87 4.36
CA GLY A 212 -8.40 -27.94 4.91
C GLY A 212 -7.83 -28.58 6.18
N ASN A 213 -6.53 -28.38 6.48
CA ASN A 213 -5.83 -29.12 7.53
C ASN A 213 -4.81 -28.26 8.29
N ILE A 214 -5.20 -27.04 8.65
CA ILE A 214 -4.33 -26.16 9.46
C ILE A 214 -4.19 -26.74 10.87
N SER A 215 -2.96 -26.84 11.34
CA SER A 215 -2.61 -27.41 12.65
C SER A 215 -2.28 -26.33 13.69
N GLU A 216 -2.32 -26.68 14.98
CA GLU A 216 -1.86 -25.82 16.07
C GLU A 216 -0.35 -25.49 15.93
N GLY A 217 0.47 -26.43 15.42
CA GLY A 217 1.88 -26.18 15.14
C GLY A 217 2.12 -25.08 14.09
N GLU A 218 1.23 -24.93 13.12
CA GLU A 218 1.29 -23.85 12.15
C GLU A 218 0.85 -22.51 12.74
N LEU A 219 -0.10 -22.52 13.68
CA LEU A 219 -0.43 -21.30 14.44
C LEU A 219 0.77 -20.78 15.22
N TYR A 220 1.58 -21.64 15.82
CA TYR A 220 2.82 -21.24 16.48
C TYR A 220 3.82 -20.58 15.52
N LYS A 221 3.99 -21.13 14.32
CA LYS A 221 4.88 -20.55 13.30
C LYS A 221 4.39 -19.18 12.86
N ILE A 222 3.10 -19.07 12.56
CA ILE A 222 2.46 -17.81 12.15
C ILE A 222 2.64 -16.75 13.22
N LEU A 223 2.29 -17.05 14.47
CA LEU A 223 2.38 -16.11 15.58
C LEU A 223 3.83 -15.72 15.90
N THR A 224 4.78 -16.62 15.69
CA THR A 224 6.21 -16.31 15.80
C THR A 224 6.61 -15.26 14.75
N VAL A 225 6.23 -15.44 13.48
CA VAL A 225 6.50 -14.46 12.43
C VAL A 225 5.78 -13.15 12.73
N ILE A 226 4.51 -13.19 13.16
CA ILE A 226 3.78 -11.96 13.53
C ILE A 226 4.50 -11.21 14.67
N ARG A 227 5.09 -11.88 15.64
CA ARG A 227 5.85 -11.25 16.72
C ARG A 227 7.16 -10.61 16.20
N ASP A 228 7.93 -11.36 15.43
CA ASP A 228 9.35 -11.06 15.16
C ASP A 228 9.57 -10.26 13.87
N ALA A 229 8.66 -10.32 12.91
CA ALA A 229 8.82 -9.67 11.62
C ALA A 229 8.85 -8.12 11.72
N PRO A 230 9.63 -7.43 10.87
CA PRO A 230 9.57 -5.97 10.74
C PRO A 230 8.14 -5.46 10.50
N LYS A 231 7.82 -4.30 11.06
CA LYS A 231 6.48 -3.71 10.97
C LYS A 231 6.45 -2.47 10.07
N PRO A 232 5.34 -2.21 9.40
CA PRO A 232 4.10 -3.02 9.32
C PRO A 232 4.26 -4.32 8.54
N LEU A 233 3.54 -5.37 8.99
CA LEU A 233 3.48 -6.69 8.35
C LEU A 233 2.19 -6.82 7.55
N LEU A 234 2.29 -7.33 6.31
CA LEU A 234 1.15 -7.82 5.54
C LEU A 234 1.05 -9.33 5.68
N ILE A 235 -0.13 -9.85 6.02
CA ILE A 235 -0.46 -11.28 5.95
C ILE A 235 -1.41 -11.51 4.78
N HIS A 236 -1.11 -12.44 3.89
CA HIS A 236 -1.99 -12.78 2.80
C HIS A 236 -2.04 -14.27 2.48
N CYS A 237 -3.06 -14.64 1.70
CA CYS A 237 -3.19 -15.93 1.04
C CYS A 237 -3.75 -15.72 -0.38
N TRP A 238 -4.51 -16.66 -0.95
CA TRP A 238 -5.10 -16.44 -2.27
C TRP A 238 -6.23 -15.39 -2.24
N HIS A 239 -7.26 -15.60 -1.40
CA HIS A 239 -8.42 -14.70 -1.29
C HIS A 239 -8.33 -13.70 -0.13
N GLY A 240 -7.39 -13.87 0.80
CA GLY A 240 -7.36 -13.09 2.03
C GLY A 240 -8.41 -13.49 3.06
N SER A 241 -9.14 -14.57 2.81
CA SER A 241 -10.33 -14.97 3.57
C SER A 241 -10.01 -16.00 4.65
N ASP A 242 -9.64 -17.22 4.26
CA ASP A 242 -9.60 -18.38 5.16
C ASP A 242 -8.29 -18.48 5.96
N ARG A 243 -7.15 -18.76 5.29
CA ARG A 243 -5.82 -18.86 5.93
C ARG A 243 -5.42 -17.56 6.59
N THR A 244 -5.61 -16.45 5.87
CA THR A 244 -5.36 -15.10 6.40
C THR A 244 -6.29 -14.79 7.57
N GLY A 245 -7.57 -15.13 7.46
CA GLY A 245 -8.53 -14.95 8.55
C GLY A 245 -8.19 -15.77 9.80
N CYS A 246 -7.73 -17.02 9.62
CA CYS A 246 -7.24 -17.87 10.70
C CYS A 246 -6.04 -17.23 11.42
N ALA A 247 -5.06 -16.73 10.65
CA ALA A 247 -3.88 -16.06 11.20
C ALA A 247 -4.23 -14.77 11.97
N VAL A 248 -5.16 -13.96 11.44
CA VAL A 248 -5.62 -12.75 12.11
C VAL A 248 -6.41 -13.08 13.38
N ALA A 249 -7.28 -14.10 13.37
CA ALA A 249 -8.00 -14.54 14.56
C ALA A 249 -7.02 -15.01 15.66
N ALA A 250 -6.01 -15.81 15.30
CA ALA A 250 -4.95 -16.22 16.23
C ALA A 250 -4.20 -14.99 16.80
N TYR A 251 -3.89 -14.01 15.96
CA TYR A 251 -3.28 -12.75 16.39
C TYR A 251 -4.15 -12.01 17.43
N ARG A 252 -5.46 -11.84 17.17
CA ARG A 252 -6.42 -11.20 18.09
C ARG A 252 -6.43 -11.88 19.45
N ILE A 253 -6.45 -13.23 19.44
CA ILE A 253 -6.48 -14.01 20.68
C ILE A 253 -5.19 -13.86 21.49
N VAL A 254 -4.02 -13.93 20.84
CA VAL A 254 -2.73 -13.96 21.54
C VAL A 254 -2.23 -12.58 21.92
N PHE A 255 -2.24 -11.63 21.01
CA PHE A 255 -1.62 -10.31 21.21
C PHE A 255 -2.62 -9.23 21.67
N GLU A 256 -3.89 -9.35 21.29
CA GLU A 256 -4.92 -8.36 21.67
C GLU A 256 -5.87 -8.88 22.75
N ASN A 257 -5.65 -10.11 23.24
CA ASN A 257 -6.40 -10.73 24.33
C ASN A 257 -7.91 -10.84 24.08
N TRP A 258 -8.31 -11.02 22.80
CA TRP A 258 -9.71 -11.28 22.47
C TRP A 258 -10.14 -12.66 22.95
N CYS A 259 -11.44 -12.80 23.27
CA CYS A 259 -11.99 -14.13 23.44
C CYS A 259 -12.07 -14.86 22.09
N VAL A 260 -12.05 -16.20 22.14
CA VAL A 260 -12.02 -17.03 20.91
C VAL A 260 -13.25 -16.77 20.04
N GLU A 261 -14.43 -16.61 20.64
CA GLU A 261 -15.67 -16.41 19.87
C GLU A 261 -15.74 -15.02 19.22
N ASP A 262 -15.14 -13.98 19.80
CA ASP A 262 -15.04 -12.66 19.18
C ASP A 262 -14.12 -12.71 17.97
N ALA A 263 -13.00 -13.41 18.07
CA ALA A 263 -12.07 -13.60 16.94
C ALA A 263 -12.71 -14.42 15.81
N ILE A 264 -13.49 -15.46 16.14
CA ILE A 264 -14.27 -16.22 15.16
C ILE A 264 -15.37 -15.34 14.55
N SER A 265 -16.03 -14.51 15.35
CA SER A 265 -17.05 -13.59 14.85
C SER A 265 -16.45 -12.57 13.85
N GLU A 266 -15.22 -12.06 14.10
CA GLU A 266 -14.50 -11.24 13.13
C GLU A 266 -14.19 -12.03 11.84
N LEU A 267 -13.67 -13.25 11.95
CA LEU A 267 -13.41 -14.13 10.79
C LEU A 267 -14.66 -14.32 9.91
N MET A 268 -15.83 -14.44 10.54
CA MET A 268 -17.12 -14.71 9.88
C MET A 268 -17.77 -13.48 9.25
N LYS A 269 -17.23 -12.28 9.41
CA LYS A 269 -17.80 -11.08 8.81
C LYS A 269 -17.82 -11.20 7.29
N PRO A 270 -18.94 -10.79 6.64
CA PRO A 270 -19.12 -10.93 5.18
C PRO A 270 -18.02 -10.22 4.37
N GLU A 271 -17.49 -9.10 4.88
CA GLU A 271 -16.46 -8.33 4.23
C GLU A 271 -15.14 -9.09 4.04
N TYR A 272 -14.86 -10.08 4.89
CA TYR A 272 -13.64 -10.91 4.79
C TYR A 272 -13.82 -12.18 3.94
N GLY A 273 -15.06 -12.55 3.63
CA GLY A 273 -15.39 -13.59 2.66
C GLY A 273 -14.99 -15.00 3.05
N HIS A 274 -14.97 -15.34 4.36
CA HIS A 274 -14.67 -16.71 4.81
C HIS A 274 -15.63 -17.74 4.24
N HIS A 275 -15.09 -18.82 3.68
CA HIS A 275 -15.87 -19.91 3.07
C HIS A 275 -16.39 -20.89 4.15
N LYS A 276 -17.27 -20.40 5.02
CA LYS A 276 -17.77 -21.07 6.23
C LYS A 276 -18.35 -22.47 6.01
N ASN A 277 -18.85 -22.78 4.81
CA ASN A 277 -19.42 -24.11 4.48
C ASN A 277 -18.35 -25.08 3.94
N ILE A 278 -17.14 -24.59 3.63
CA ILE A 278 -16.05 -25.40 3.07
C ILE A 278 -14.99 -25.63 4.16
N TYR A 279 -14.60 -24.57 4.88
CA TYR A 279 -13.51 -24.61 5.86
C TYR A 279 -14.03 -24.50 7.29
N THR A 280 -14.91 -25.43 7.69
CA THR A 280 -15.41 -25.55 9.07
C THR A 280 -14.33 -25.90 10.08
N ASN A 281 -13.24 -26.52 9.60
CA ASN A 281 -12.06 -26.86 10.40
C ASN A 281 -11.39 -25.65 11.06
N ILE A 282 -11.44 -24.45 10.45
CA ILE A 282 -10.78 -23.25 10.97
C ILE A 282 -11.42 -22.80 12.30
N PRO A 283 -12.74 -22.52 12.39
CA PRO A 283 -13.37 -22.22 13.68
C PRO A 283 -13.22 -23.35 14.71
N GLU A 284 -13.22 -24.61 14.26
CA GLU A 284 -12.99 -25.74 15.17
C GLU A 284 -11.58 -25.74 15.74
N LEU A 285 -10.56 -25.49 14.92
CA LEU A 285 -9.18 -25.35 15.38
C LEU A 285 -9.06 -24.22 16.40
N LEU A 286 -9.63 -23.05 16.10
CA LEU A 286 -9.59 -21.88 16.99
C LEU A 286 -10.24 -22.18 18.36
N ARG A 287 -11.31 -22.99 18.41
CA ARG A 287 -11.96 -23.39 19.66
C ARG A 287 -11.17 -24.45 20.44
N LYS A 288 -10.46 -25.33 19.75
CA LYS A 288 -9.78 -26.50 20.34
C LYS A 288 -8.33 -26.20 20.77
N ALA A 289 -7.69 -25.16 20.19
CA ALA A 289 -6.30 -24.85 20.43
C ALA A 289 -6.03 -24.47 21.89
N ASP A 290 -4.90 -24.93 22.43
CA ASP A 290 -4.44 -24.56 23.78
C ASP A 290 -3.85 -23.14 23.79
N TRP A 291 -4.75 -22.14 23.78
CA TRP A 291 -4.36 -20.73 23.74
C TRP A 291 -3.55 -20.28 24.95
N LYS A 292 -3.70 -20.94 26.10
CA LYS A 292 -2.86 -20.65 27.26
C LYS A 292 -1.41 -21.00 26.98
N LYS A 293 -1.17 -22.24 26.53
CA LYS A 293 0.17 -22.72 26.18
C LYS A 293 0.77 -21.94 25.00
N ILE A 294 -0.03 -21.67 23.97
CA ILE A 294 0.41 -20.89 22.80
C ILE A 294 0.87 -19.51 23.27
N ARG A 295 0.06 -18.80 24.07
CA ARG A 295 0.37 -17.47 24.57
C ARG A 295 1.62 -17.48 25.43
N GLU A 296 1.74 -18.39 26.37
CA GLU A 296 2.93 -18.54 27.22
C GLU A 296 4.18 -18.75 26.37
N THR A 297 4.11 -19.59 25.35
CA THR A 297 5.25 -19.88 24.48
C THR A 297 5.61 -18.65 23.59
N ILE A 298 4.62 -17.97 23.04
CA ILE A 298 4.84 -16.85 22.13
C ILE A 298 5.30 -15.60 22.88
N LEU A 299 4.69 -15.28 24.03
CA LEU A 299 4.99 -14.04 24.74
C LEU A 299 6.18 -14.14 25.71
N ASN A 300 6.48 -15.35 26.26
CA ASN A 300 7.56 -15.53 27.24
C ASN A 300 8.96 -15.83 26.62
N LYS A 301 9.13 -15.75 25.32
CA LYS A 301 10.44 -15.93 24.65
C LYS A 301 11.40 -14.73 24.76
N GLU A 302 11.13 -13.80 25.68
CA GLU A 302 12.06 -12.74 26.08
C GLU A 302 12.85 -13.16 27.33
N LYS A 303 13.69 -14.20 27.18
CA LYS A 303 14.83 -14.41 28.13
C LYS A 303 15.93 -15.17 27.43
#